data_541b21c742d918f49e952bd10a66c215
#
_entry.id   541b21c742d918f49e952bd10a66c215
#
_cell.length_a   1.000
_cell.length_b   1.000
_cell.length_c   1.000
_cell.angle_alpha   90.00
_cell.angle_beta   90.00
_cell.angle_gamma   90.00
#
_symmetry.space_group_name_H-M   'P 1'
#
loop_
_entity.id
_entity.type
_entity.pdbx_description
1 polymer ?
#
loop_
_entity_poly.entity_id
_entity_poly.type
_entity_poly.pdbx_seq_one_letter_code
_entity_poly.pdbx_strand_id
1 'polypeptide(L)'
;ACTFEVFQQLNSKTGTLRVQAYAGQRTFPVPGASVLVTHDFADGTRRFSAGMTDESGVFGDILLPAPNNALAQSPTGEMPYALYDIRVSHPGCRTEIYRAVPVFPGVTSIQPVQFLAVGER
;
A
#
# COMPACT_ATOMS: atom_id res chain seq x y z
N ALA A 1 13.15 -13.20 -0.70
CA ALA A 1 12.72 -12.11 -1.60
C ALA A 1 13.04 -12.50 -3.04
N CYS A 2 12.15 -12.18 -3.96
CA CYS A 2 12.35 -12.43 -5.38
C CYS A 2 12.92 -11.18 -6.04
N THR A 3 13.40 -11.35 -7.28
CA THR A 3 13.81 -10.21 -8.10
C THR A 3 12.57 -9.52 -8.66
N PHE A 4 12.74 -8.26 -9.08
CA PHE A 4 11.65 -7.50 -9.69
C PHE A 4 11.10 -8.20 -10.94
N GLU A 5 11.98 -8.77 -11.76
CA GLU A 5 11.56 -9.48 -12.95
C GLU A 5 10.66 -10.67 -12.65
N VAL A 6 11.03 -11.49 -11.68
CA VAL A 6 10.20 -12.63 -11.26
C VAL A 6 8.88 -12.15 -10.67
N PHE A 7 8.93 -11.09 -9.88
CA PHE A 7 7.71 -10.48 -9.31
C PHE A 7 6.74 -10.06 -10.40
N GLN A 8 7.23 -9.42 -11.46
CA GLN A 8 6.37 -9.00 -12.59
C GLN A 8 5.73 -10.20 -13.29
N GLN A 9 6.46 -11.29 -13.43
CA GLN A 9 5.92 -12.49 -14.06
C GLN A 9 4.83 -13.14 -13.22
N LEU A 10 4.99 -13.15 -11.90
CA LEU A 10 4.02 -13.73 -10.98
C LEU A 10 2.80 -12.84 -10.76
N ASN A 11 2.96 -11.53 -10.96
CA ASN A 11 1.92 -10.55 -10.68
C ASN A 11 1.52 -9.83 -11.96
N SER A 12 0.88 -10.58 -12.86
CA SER A 12 0.49 -10.10 -14.19
C SER A 12 -0.86 -9.37 -14.20
N LYS A 13 -1.59 -9.40 -13.11
CA LYS A 13 -2.86 -8.69 -12.94
C LYS A 13 -2.64 -7.46 -12.07
N THR A 14 -3.69 -6.70 -11.86
CA THR A 14 -3.63 -5.52 -11.00
C THR A 14 -4.72 -5.56 -9.94
N GLY A 15 -4.40 -5.04 -8.77
CA GLY A 15 -5.36 -4.70 -7.76
C GLY A 15 -5.29 -3.22 -7.47
N THR A 16 -6.24 -2.70 -6.72
CA THR A 16 -6.31 -1.28 -6.39
C THR A 16 -6.11 -1.10 -4.90
N LEU A 17 -5.31 -0.12 -4.53
CA LEU A 17 -5.10 0.27 -3.14
C LEU A 17 -5.65 1.68 -2.93
N ARG A 18 -6.31 1.89 -1.80
CA ARG A 18 -6.77 3.20 -1.38
C ARG A 18 -6.27 3.45 0.03
N VAL A 19 -5.60 4.58 0.23
CA VAL A 19 -5.12 5.00 1.54
C VAL A 19 -6.05 6.09 2.06
N GLN A 20 -6.54 5.92 3.30
CA GLN A 20 -7.41 6.90 3.96
C GLN A 20 -6.74 7.36 5.25
N ALA A 21 -6.35 8.62 5.30
CA ALA A 21 -5.60 9.19 6.42
C ALA A 21 -6.52 10.02 7.31
N TYR A 22 -6.48 9.73 8.60
CA TYR A 22 -7.31 10.38 9.62
C TYR A 22 -6.46 10.79 10.81
N ALA A 23 -6.96 11.74 11.56
CA ALA A 23 -6.45 12.12 12.88
C ALA A 23 -7.64 12.18 13.84
N GLY A 24 -7.39 12.29 15.14
CA GLY A 24 -8.45 12.42 16.13
C GLY A 24 -9.39 11.23 16.16
N GLN A 25 -8.86 10.03 16.22
CA GLN A 25 -9.64 8.78 16.28
C GLN A 25 -10.59 8.63 15.09
N ARG A 26 -10.06 8.88 13.89
CA ARG A 26 -10.79 8.78 12.63
C ARG A 26 -11.87 9.85 12.45
N THR A 27 -11.77 10.94 13.21
CA THR A 27 -12.74 12.02 13.15
C THR A 27 -12.42 13.00 12.02
N PHE A 28 -11.13 13.29 11.82
CA PHE A 28 -10.71 14.34 10.90
C PHE A 28 -9.88 13.75 9.76
N PRO A 29 -10.27 13.95 8.51
CA PRO A 29 -9.42 13.56 7.38
C PRO A 29 -8.17 14.42 7.36
N VAL A 30 -7.04 13.85 6.91
CA VAL A 30 -5.76 14.55 6.83
C VAL A 30 -5.39 14.73 5.36
N PRO A 31 -5.61 15.93 4.79
CA PRO A 31 -5.17 16.23 3.43
C PRO A 31 -3.69 16.50 3.37
N GLY A 32 -3.09 16.30 2.20
CA GLY A 32 -1.68 16.62 1.97
C GLY A 32 -0.70 15.68 2.65
N ALA A 33 -1.15 14.52 3.11
CA ALA A 33 -0.24 13.50 3.64
C ALA A 33 0.49 12.82 2.48
N SER A 34 1.81 12.70 2.59
CA SER A 34 2.61 12.03 1.56
C SER A 34 2.49 10.52 1.72
N VAL A 35 2.19 9.83 0.63
CA VAL A 35 2.02 8.37 0.59
C VAL A 35 3.07 7.79 -0.34
N LEU A 36 3.80 6.79 0.14
CA LEU A 36 4.81 6.09 -0.63
C LEU A 36 4.55 4.60 -0.54
N VAL A 37 4.41 3.94 -1.69
CA VAL A 37 4.19 2.50 -1.78
C VAL A 37 5.42 1.86 -2.39
N THR A 38 6.01 0.90 -1.68
CA THR A 38 7.25 0.24 -2.07
C THR A 38 7.15 -1.26 -1.92
N HIS A 39 8.12 -1.95 -2.49
CA HIS A 39 8.31 -3.38 -2.28
C HIS A 39 9.81 -3.68 -2.31
N ASP A 40 10.25 -4.52 -1.38
CA ASP A 40 11.65 -4.93 -1.28
C ASP A 40 11.89 -6.18 -2.12
N PHE A 41 12.84 -6.08 -3.05
CA PHE A 41 13.25 -7.19 -3.89
C PHE A 41 14.66 -7.63 -3.53
N ALA A 42 15.07 -8.77 -4.06
CA ALA A 42 16.44 -9.26 -3.87
C ALA A 42 17.47 -8.26 -4.41
N ASP A 43 17.11 -7.48 -5.42
CA ASP A 43 17.98 -6.49 -6.05
C ASP A 43 17.70 -5.05 -5.60
N GLY A 44 16.98 -4.87 -4.50
CA GLY A 44 16.74 -3.57 -3.87
C GLY A 44 15.28 -3.22 -3.71
N THR A 45 15.02 -2.08 -3.07
CA THR A 45 13.67 -1.57 -2.84
C THR A 45 13.22 -0.75 -4.05
N ARG A 46 12.00 -1.01 -4.53
CA ARG A 46 11.41 -0.23 -5.62
C ARG A 46 10.17 0.50 -5.17
N ARG A 47 10.03 1.73 -5.65
CA ARG A 47 8.84 2.53 -5.44
C ARG A 47 7.81 2.21 -6.53
N PHE A 48 6.58 1.89 -6.11
CA PHE A 48 5.49 1.60 -7.03
C PHE A 48 4.55 2.77 -7.20
N SER A 49 4.40 3.59 -6.17
CA SER A 49 3.53 4.75 -6.23
C SER A 49 3.94 5.78 -5.19
N ALA A 50 3.71 7.05 -5.50
CA ALA A 50 3.94 8.14 -4.56
C ALA A 50 2.97 9.27 -4.89
N GLY A 51 2.40 9.88 -3.85
CA GLY A 51 1.47 10.98 -4.03
C GLY A 51 1.04 11.54 -2.69
N MET A 52 -0.05 12.28 -2.71
CA MET A 52 -0.58 12.92 -1.51
C MET A 52 -2.06 12.67 -1.39
N THR A 53 -2.55 12.65 -0.15
CA THR A 53 -3.99 12.58 0.11
C THR A 53 -4.68 13.87 -0.34
N ASP A 54 -5.94 13.73 -0.76
CA ASP A 54 -6.77 14.84 -1.17
C ASP A 54 -7.45 15.51 0.04
N GLU A 55 -8.40 16.41 -0.22
CA GLU A 55 -9.13 17.12 0.83
C GLU A 55 -9.91 16.21 1.76
N SER A 56 -10.25 15.03 1.29
CA SER A 56 -10.97 14.02 2.08
C SER A 56 -10.02 13.07 2.81
N GLY A 57 -8.71 13.29 2.71
CA GLY A 57 -7.72 12.42 3.32
C GLY A 57 -7.48 11.13 2.55
N VAL A 58 -7.83 11.10 1.28
CA VAL A 58 -7.77 9.88 0.46
C VAL A 58 -6.71 10.02 -0.64
N PHE A 59 -5.88 9.00 -0.77
CA PHE A 59 -5.07 8.79 -1.96
C PHE A 59 -5.51 7.45 -2.53
N GLY A 60 -6.33 7.50 -3.57
CA GLY A 60 -7.00 6.32 -4.12
C GLY A 60 -6.56 5.98 -5.52
N ASP A 61 -7.17 4.91 -6.04
CA ASP A 61 -6.94 4.43 -7.40
C ASP A 61 -5.47 4.11 -7.68
N ILE A 62 -4.77 3.60 -6.66
CA ILE A 62 -3.39 3.15 -6.79
C ILE A 62 -3.41 1.76 -7.40
N LEU A 63 -3.03 1.64 -8.67
CA LEU A 63 -3.00 0.34 -9.35
C LEU A 63 -1.65 -0.31 -9.09
N LEU A 64 -1.69 -1.52 -8.57
CA LEU A 64 -0.49 -2.26 -8.20
C LEU A 64 -0.53 -3.68 -8.77
N PRO A 65 0.62 -4.23 -9.18
CA PRO A 65 0.69 -5.61 -9.62
C PRO A 65 0.14 -6.58 -8.58
N ALA A 66 -0.64 -7.55 -9.03
CA ALA A 66 -1.24 -8.57 -8.20
C ALA A 66 -1.23 -9.92 -8.95
N PRO A 67 -1.29 -11.05 -8.21
CA PRO A 67 -1.16 -12.36 -8.86
C PRO A 67 -2.34 -12.68 -9.76
N ASN A 68 -2.07 -13.50 -10.76
CA ASN A 68 -3.13 -14.09 -11.56
C ASN A 68 -3.91 -15.08 -10.69
N ASN A 69 -5.25 -15.00 -10.72
CA ASN A 69 -6.10 -15.89 -9.94
C ASN A 69 -5.86 -17.38 -10.24
N ALA A 70 -5.51 -17.70 -11.47
CA ALA A 70 -5.20 -19.08 -11.82
C ALA A 70 -3.98 -19.62 -11.08
N LEU A 71 -2.97 -18.74 -10.84
CA LEU A 71 -1.79 -19.10 -10.04
C LEU A 71 -2.15 -19.21 -8.56
N ALA A 72 -3.01 -18.31 -8.08
CA ALA A 72 -3.44 -18.32 -6.69
C ALA A 72 -4.18 -19.60 -6.29
N GLN A 73 -4.79 -20.26 -7.25
CA GLN A 73 -5.52 -21.53 -7.04
C GLN A 73 -4.64 -22.76 -7.26
N SER A 74 -3.36 -22.57 -7.53
CA SER A 74 -2.43 -23.66 -7.75
C SER A 74 -2.18 -24.44 -6.47
N PRO A 75 -2.09 -25.78 -6.53
CA PRO A 75 -1.73 -26.58 -5.35
C PRO A 75 -0.31 -26.33 -4.85
N THR A 76 0.50 -25.58 -5.57
CA THR A 76 1.85 -25.23 -5.11
C THR A 76 1.85 -24.17 -3.99
N GLY A 77 0.69 -23.61 -3.66
CA GLY A 77 0.56 -22.69 -2.54
C GLY A 77 0.93 -21.25 -2.85
N GLU A 78 0.80 -20.84 -4.12
CA GLU A 78 0.99 -19.44 -4.48
C GLU A 78 0.04 -18.54 -3.69
N MET A 79 0.56 -17.40 -3.24
CA MET A 79 -0.24 -16.44 -2.49
C MET A 79 -1.30 -15.81 -3.40
N PRO A 80 -2.54 -15.62 -2.90
CA PRO A 80 -3.60 -14.97 -3.70
C PRO A 80 -3.45 -13.45 -3.74
N TYR A 81 -2.36 -12.90 -3.26
CA TYR A 81 -2.14 -11.45 -3.15
C TYR A 81 -0.66 -11.12 -3.28
N ALA A 82 -0.39 -9.85 -3.59
CA ALA A 82 0.97 -9.29 -3.52
C ALA A 82 1.06 -8.40 -2.29
N LEU A 83 2.25 -8.31 -1.70
CA LEU A 83 2.48 -7.56 -0.47
C LEU A 83 3.28 -6.30 -0.77
N TYR A 84 2.85 -5.19 -0.20
CA TYR A 84 3.51 -3.90 -0.36
C TYR A 84 3.71 -3.24 0.99
N ASP A 85 4.72 -2.37 1.06
CA ASP A 85 4.96 -1.53 2.23
C ASP A 85 4.44 -0.12 1.92
N ILE A 86 3.78 0.50 2.89
CA ILE A 86 3.20 1.82 2.74
C ILE A 86 3.77 2.72 3.82
N ARG A 87 4.30 3.87 3.40
CA ARG A 87 4.79 4.89 4.32
C ARG A 87 3.98 6.16 4.12
N VAL A 88 3.40 6.66 5.20
CA VAL A 88 2.55 7.84 5.16
C VAL A 88 3.09 8.87 6.14
N SER A 89 3.31 10.09 5.69
CA SER A 89 3.89 11.14 6.51
C SER A 89 3.17 12.47 6.28
N HIS A 90 3.16 13.30 7.33
CA HIS A 90 2.58 14.63 7.30
C HIS A 90 3.29 15.49 8.31
N PRO A 91 3.60 16.78 8.00
CA PRO A 91 4.23 17.68 8.97
C PRO A 91 3.41 17.75 10.27
N GLY A 92 4.09 17.68 11.41
CA GLY A 92 3.45 17.70 12.71
C GLY A 92 2.85 16.38 13.17
N CYS A 93 2.92 15.36 12.35
CA CYS A 93 2.42 14.02 12.69
C CYS A 93 3.56 13.01 12.65
N ARG A 94 3.41 11.92 13.40
CA ARG A 94 4.36 10.81 13.32
C ARG A 94 4.20 10.10 11.98
N THR A 95 5.32 9.72 11.38
CA THR A 95 5.29 8.90 10.18
C THR A 95 4.76 7.52 10.53
N GLU A 96 3.79 7.05 9.73
CA GLU A 96 3.21 5.71 9.87
C GLU A 96 3.74 4.81 8.78
N ILE A 97 4.15 3.61 9.17
CA ILE A 97 4.65 2.61 8.21
C ILE A 97 3.84 1.34 8.40
N TYR A 98 3.28 0.86 7.29
CA TYR A 98 2.50 -0.38 7.26
C TYR A 98 3.24 -1.35 6.35
N ARG A 99 3.63 -2.50 6.90
CA ARG A 99 4.38 -3.50 6.15
C ARG A 99 3.48 -4.65 5.76
N ALA A 100 3.80 -5.26 4.62
CA ALA A 100 3.13 -6.46 4.14
C ALA A 100 1.63 -6.24 3.98
N VAL A 101 1.24 -5.13 3.35
CA VAL A 101 -0.15 -4.82 3.04
C VAL A 101 -0.56 -5.61 1.81
N PRO A 102 -1.60 -6.46 1.89
CA PRO A 102 -1.97 -7.31 0.75
C PRO A 102 -2.80 -6.55 -0.28
N VAL A 103 -2.50 -6.83 -1.55
CA VAL A 103 -3.27 -6.31 -2.69
C VAL A 103 -3.73 -7.51 -3.51
N PHE A 104 -5.03 -7.62 -3.71
CA PHE A 104 -5.66 -8.74 -4.43
C PHE A 104 -6.04 -8.32 -5.83
N PRO A 105 -5.95 -9.22 -6.81
CA PRO A 105 -6.33 -8.88 -8.19
C PRO A 105 -7.81 -8.53 -8.28
N GLY A 106 -8.12 -7.45 -8.98
CA GLY A 106 -9.51 -7.03 -9.23
C GLY A 106 -10.25 -6.49 -8.02
N VAL A 107 -9.58 -6.27 -6.89
CA VAL A 107 -10.20 -5.84 -5.64
C VAL A 107 -9.59 -4.50 -5.20
N THR A 108 -10.43 -3.63 -4.64
CA THR A 108 -9.95 -2.41 -3.99
C THR A 108 -9.74 -2.69 -2.51
N SER A 109 -8.49 -2.59 -2.08
CA SER A 109 -8.11 -2.74 -0.68
C SER A 109 -7.94 -1.36 -0.06
N ILE A 110 -8.47 -1.18 1.15
CA ILE A 110 -8.41 0.10 1.84
C ILE A 110 -7.43 -0.03 3.01
N GLN A 111 -6.45 0.85 3.06
CA GLN A 111 -5.52 0.95 4.19
C GLN A 111 -5.87 2.21 4.97
N PRO A 112 -6.52 2.07 6.12
CA PRO A 112 -6.74 3.22 7.00
C PRO A 112 -5.45 3.57 7.72
N VAL A 113 -5.20 4.87 7.86
CA VAL A 113 -4.03 5.42 8.54
C VAL A 113 -4.53 6.36 9.63
N GLN A 114 -4.15 6.08 10.87
CA GLN A 114 -4.49 6.93 12.00
C GLN A 114 -3.24 7.67 12.43
N PHE A 115 -3.19 8.98 12.16
CA PHE A 115 -2.06 9.80 12.58
C PHE A 115 -2.17 10.22 14.03
N LEU A 116 -1.01 10.24 14.67
CA LEU A 116 -0.83 10.87 15.98
C LEU A 116 0.06 12.10 15.79
N ALA A 117 -0.26 13.17 16.50
CA ALA A 117 0.61 14.34 16.50
C ALA A 117 1.95 14.01 17.14
N VAL A 118 3.01 14.70 16.74
CA VAL A 118 4.32 14.52 17.34
C VAL A 118 4.23 14.87 18.83
N GLY A 119 4.67 13.93 19.68
CA GLY A 119 4.58 14.08 21.13
C GLY A 119 3.31 13.53 21.75
N GLU A 120 2.31 13.17 20.97
CA GLU A 120 1.08 12.51 21.45
C GLU A 120 1.33 11.06 21.81
N ARG A 121 0.53 10.51 22.70
CA ARG A 121 0.68 9.13 23.16
C ARG A 121 -0.57 8.31 22.98
#